data_593e77fc1ce43cfdf9c154dc5a7bb2e6
#
_entry.id   593e77fc1ce43cfdf9c154dc5a7bb2e6
#
_cell.length_a   1.000
_cell.length_b   1.000
_cell.length_c   1.000
_cell.angle_alpha   90.00
_cell.angle_beta   90.00
_cell.angle_gamma   90.00
#
_symmetry.space_group_name_H-M   'P 1'
#
loop_
_entity.id
_entity.type
_entity.pdbx_description
1 polymer ?
#
loop_
_entity_poly.entity_id
_entity_poly.type
_entity_poly.pdbx_seq_one_letter_code
_entity_poly.pdbx_strand_id
1 'polypeptide(L)'
;SAPLHVLLYRAFGWEDTMPEFAHLPLLLKPEGNGKLSKRDGDRLGFPVFPLEWHDPKSGEISSGYRESGYLPEAVINFLALLGWNPGNDQEVMSMDELIKLFDLHRCSKSGAKFDYKKGIWFNHQYIQQKPNEEIAELFLPFLKEQGVEAPFEKVVTVVGMMKDRVSFIKELWDVCSFFFVAPTEYDEKTVKKRWKEDSAKCMTELAEVIAGIEDFSIEGQEKVVMDWIAEKGYHTGNIMNAFRLTLVGEGK
;
A
#
# COMPACT_ATOMS: atom_id res chain seq x y z
N SER A 1 13.13 -14.34 -33.30
CA SER A 1 13.19 -13.01 -33.94
C SER A 1 14.61 -12.54 -34.21
N ALA A 2 15.64 -12.88 -33.37
CA ALA A 2 17.01 -12.43 -33.61
C ALA A 2 17.57 -12.76 -35.00
N PRO A 3 17.38 -13.98 -35.60
CA PRO A 3 17.82 -14.23 -36.96
C PRO A 3 17.23 -13.26 -37.99
N LEU A 4 15.97 -12.89 -37.82
CA LEU A 4 15.32 -11.92 -38.72
C LEU A 4 15.93 -10.53 -38.57
N HIS A 5 16.23 -10.09 -37.34
CA HIS A 5 16.87 -8.80 -37.09
C HIS A 5 18.28 -8.76 -37.73
N VAL A 6 19.07 -9.80 -37.58
CA VAL A 6 20.38 -9.92 -38.23
C VAL A 6 20.26 -9.82 -39.76
N LEU A 7 19.30 -10.48 -40.37
CA LEU A 7 19.06 -10.39 -41.81
C LEU A 7 18.66 -8.98 -42.24
N LEU A 8 17.88 -8.24 -41.43
CA LEU A 8 17.53 -6.85 -41.71
C LEU A 8 18.76 -5.93 -41.65
N TYR A 9 19.61 -6.07 -40.62
CA TYR A 9 20.85 -5.30 -40.52
C TYR A 9 21.74 -5.54 -41.76
N ARG A 10 21.87 -6.79 -42.21
CA ARG A 10 22.60 -7.14 -43.45
C ARG A 10 21.97 -6.53 -44.68
N ALA A 11 20.65 -6.63 -44.83
CA ALA A 11 19.94 -6.09 -45.98
C ALA A 11 20.07 -4.58 -46.09
N PHE A 12 20.19 -3.86 -44.97
CA PHE A 12 20.41 -2.42 -44.92
C PHE A 12 21.89 -2.01 -45.01
N GLY A 13 22.84 -2.94 -45.02
CA GLY A 13 24.26 -2.64 -44.99
C GLY A 13 24.74 -2.06 -43.66
N TRP A 14 24.10 -2.39 -42.54
CA TRP A 14 24.39 -1.88 -41.20
C TRP A 14 25.10 -2.92 -40.33
N GLU A 15 25.83 -3.83 -40.89
CA GLU A 15 26.49 -4.91 -40.15
C GLU A 15 27.49 -4.38 -39.11
N ASP A 16 28.24 -3.32 -39.45
CA ASP A 16 29.23 -2.71 -38.56
C ASP A 16 28.62 -1.99 -37.35
N THR A 17 27.34 -1.65 -37.42
CA THR A 17 26.60 -0.99 -36.34
C THR A 17 25.56 -1.90 -35.67
N MET A 18 25.58 -3.20 -36.01
CA MET A 18 24.66 -4.17 -35.48
C MET A 18 24.91 -4.33 -33.95
N PRO A 19 23.88 -4.19 -33.09
CA PRO A 19 24.03 -4.38 -31.66
C PRO A 19 24.23 -5.86 -31.29
N GLU A 20 24.76 -6.09 -30.11
CA GLU A 20 24.67 -7.39 -29.50
C GLU A 20 23.23 -7.67 -29.04
N PHE A 21 22.80 -8.92 -29.12
CA PHE A 21 21.45 -9.33 -28.77
C PHE A 21 21.45 -10.17 -27.50
N ALA A 22 20.58 -9.81 -26.57
CA ALA A 22 20.29 -10.60 -25.37
C ALA A 22 18.82 -11.01 -25.35
N HIS A 23 18.54 -12.21 -24.83
CA HIS A 23 17.18 -12.71 -24.64
C HIS A 23 16.92 -12.89 -23.17
N LEU A 24 16.01 -12.09 -22.62
CA LEU A 24 15.53 -12.24 -21.26
C LEU A 24 14.54 -13.43 -21.16
N PRO A 25 14.41 -14.04 -19.97
CA PRO A 25 13.46 -15.11 -19.75
C PRO A 25 12.01 -14.65 -19.96
N LEU A 26 11.14 -15.63 -20.30
CA LEU A 26 9.71 -15.33 -20.41
C LEU A 26 9.10 -15.08 -19.03
N LEU A 27 8.18 -14.13 -18.96
CA LEU A 27 7.30 -13.98 -17.82
C LEU A 27 6.19 -15.03 -17.92
N LEU A 28 6.06 -15.83 -16.88
CA LEU A 28 5.08 -16.90 -16.78
C LEU A 28 3.89 -16.43 -15.92
N LYS A 29 2.73 -17.02 -16.15
CA LYS A 29 1.55 -16.81 -15.34
C LYS A 29 1.83 -17.13 -13.86
N PRO A 30 1.16 -16.46 -12.91
CA PRO A 30 1.27 -16.80 -11.49
C PRO A 30 0.89 -18.27 -11.23
N GLU A 31 -0.11 -18.76 -11.95
CA GLU A 31 -0.56 -20.14 -11.90
C GLU A 31 -0.33 -20.86 -13.23
N GLY A 32 0.16 -22.11 -13.15
CA GLY A 32 0.52 -22.91 -14.33
C GLY A 32 1.87 -22.52 -14.95
N ASN A 33 2.10 -22.98 -16.19
CA ASN A 33 3.38 -22.81 -16.90
C ASN A 33 3.26 -22.00 -18.20
N GLY A 34 2.12 -21.34 -18.44
CA GLY A 34 1.88 -20.57 -19.64
C GLY A 34 2.57 -19.20 -19.60
N LYS A 35 2.92 -18.67 -20.77
CA LYS A 35 3.40 -17.30 -20.92
C LYS A 35 2.35 -16.31 -20.43
N LEU A 36 2.76 -15.33 -19.63
CA LEU A 36 1.91 -14.22 -19.22
C LEU A 36 1.53 -13.38 -20.45
N SER A 37 0.25 -13.07 -20.58
CA SER A 37 -0.29 -12.17 -21.60
C SER A 37 -0.92 -10.94 -20.98
N LYS A 38 -1.11 -9.88 -21.77
CA LYS A 38 -1.80 -8.66 -21.31
C LYS A 38 -3.20 -8.94 -20.76
N ARG A 39 -3.96 -9.84 -21.43
CA ARG A 39 -5.30 -10.25 -20.99
C ARG A 39 -5.33 -11.00 -19.66
N ASP A 40 -4.21 -11.60 -19.27
CA ASP A 40 -4.11 -12.26 -17.96
C ASP A 40 -4.10 -11.23 -16.83
N GLY A 41 -3.50 -10.05 -17.03
CA GLY A 41 -3.53 -8.95 -16.07
C GLY A 41 -4.96 -8.48 -15.76
N ASP A 42 -5.73 -8.16 -16.79
CA ASP A 42 -7.13 -7.71 -16.64
C ASP A 42 -7.98 -8.79 -15.96
N ARG A 43 -7.82 -10.06 -16.35
CA ARG A 43 -8.57 -11.19 -15.78
C ARG A 43 -8.21 -11.49 -14.32
N LEU A 44 -6.95 -11.29 -13.93
CA LEU A 44 -6.42 -11.61 -12.59
C LEU A 44 -6.36 -10.37 -11.68
N GLY A 45 -6.71 -9.19 -12.19
CA GLY A 45 -6.83 -7.96 -11.42
C GLY A 45 -5.51 -7.29 -11.06
N PHE A 46 -4.47 -7.45 -11.87
CA PHE A 46 -3.22 -6.74 -11.69
C PHE A 46 -2.83 -5.92 -12.93
N PRO A 47 -2.20 -4.74 -12.76
CA PRO A 47 -1.81 -3.89 -13.89
C PRO A 47 -0.67 -4.52 -14.71
N VAL A 48 -0.69 -4.25 -16.02
CA VAL A 48 0.34 -4.70 -16.97
C VAL A 48 1.08 -3.50 -17.58
N PHE A 49 0.41 -2.36 -17.63
CA PHE A 49 0.96 -1.13 -18.19
C PHE A 49 1.47 -0.20 -17.08
N PRO A 50 2.49 0.63 -17.36
CA PRO A 50 2.92 1.68 -16.42
C PRO A 50 1.82 2.68 -16.10
N LEU A 51 1.03 3.05 -17.11
CA LEU A 51 -0.11 3.96 -17.07
C LEU A 51 -1.36 3.26 -17.58
N GLU A 52 -2.53 3.75 -17.19
CA GLU A 52 -3.80 3.30 -17.76
C GLU A 52 -3.77 3.40 -19.29
N TRP A 53 -4.18 2.33 -19.93
CA TRP A 53 -4.18 2.21 -21.38
C TRP A 53 -5.60 2.10 -21.92
N HIS A 54 -5.95 3.04 -22.79
CA HIS A 54 -7.19 3.01 -23.56
C HIS A 54 -6.89 2.45 -24.95
N ASP A 55 -7.41 1.27 -25.26
CA ASP A 55 -7.22 0.66 -26.58
C ASP A 55 -7.99 1.45 -27.62
N PRO A 56 -7.32 2.07 -28.63
CA PRO A 56 -7.97 2.92 -29.61
C PRO A 56 -8.87 2.16 -30.57
N LYS A 57 -8.80 0.83 -30.63
CA LYS A 57 -9.59 0.00 -31.54
C LYS A 57 -10.78 -0.64 -30.86
N SER A 58 -10.60 -1.18 -29.68
CA SER A 58 -11.67 -1.87 -28.94
C SER A 58 -12.39 -0.95 -27.94
N GLY A 59 -11.77 0.16 -27.52
CA GLY A 59 -12.26 1.01 -26.44
C GLY A 59 -12.07 0.40 -25.04
N GLU A 60 -11.42 -0.77 -24.92
CA GLU A 60 -11.15 -1.40 -23.64
C GLU A 60 -10.13 -0.59 -22.86
N ILE A 61 -10.34 -0.51 -21.54
CA ILE A 61 -9.45 0.18 -20.60
C ILE A 61 -8.70 -0.89 -19.80
N SER A 62 -7.38 -0.83 -19.85
CA SER A 62 -6.50 -1.65 -19.01
C SER A 62 -5.85 -0.79 -17.93
N SER A 63 -5.91 -1.23 -16.68
CA SER A 63 -5.36 -0.49 -15.55
C SER A 63 -3.84 -0.33 -15.63
N GLY A 64 -3.35 0.85 -15.21
CA GLY A 64 -1.93 1.14 -15.06
C GLY A 64 -1.41 0.93 -13.63
N TYR A 65 -0.11 0.73 -13.47
CA TYR A 65 0.53 0.66 -12.15
C TYR A 65 0.33 1.95 -11.37
N ARG A 66 0.46 3.13 -12.02
CA ARG A 66 0.24 4.43 -11.39
C ARG A 66 -1.18 4.57 -10.86
N GLU A 67 -2.19 4.31 -11.68
CA GLU A 67 -3.60 4.45 -11.32
C GLU A 67 -4.03 3.39 -10.29
N SER A 68 -3.33 2.26 -10.26
CA SER A 68 -3.50 1.24 -9.21
C SER A 68 -2.86 1.64 -7.88
N GLY A 69 -2.04 2.70 -7.86
CA GLY A 69 -1.45 3.26 -6.63
C GLY A 69 -0.06 2.69 -6.27
N TYR A 70 0.62 2.04 -7.22
CA TYR A 70 1.99 1.60 -7.02
C TYR A 70 2.98 2.77 -7.09
N LEU A 71 3.95 2.77 -6.19
CA LEU A 71 5.09 3.67 -6.25
C LEU A 71 6.04 3.25 -7.39
N PRO A 72 6.60 4.18 -8.17
CA PRO A 72 7.50 3.87 -9.28
C PRO A 72 8.69 3.01 -8.88
N GLU A 73 9.30 3.32 -7.75
CA GLU A 73 10.46 2.60 -7.20
C GLU A 73 10.11 1.14 -6.87
N ALA A 74 8.92 0.91 -6.31
CA ALA A 74 8.43 -0.42 -5.98
C ALA A 74 8.24 -1.26 -7.25
N VAL A 75 7.65 -0.67 -8.30
CA VAL A 75 7.45 -1.34 -9.59
C VAL A 75 8.80 -1.69 -10.23
N ILE A 76 9.74 -0.75 -10.26
CA ILE A 76 11.06 -0.97 -10.86
C ILE A 76 11.80 -2.09 -10.13
N ASN A 77 11.83 -2.06 -8.79
CA ASN A 77 12.51 -3.09 -8.01
C ASN A 77 11.84 -4.46 -8.21
N PHE A 78 10.51 -4.52 -8.17
CA PHE A 78 9.76 -5.75 -8.44
C PHE A 78 10.07 -6.31 -9.82
N LEU A 79 10.04 -5.48 -10.87
CA LEU A 79 10.31 -5.90 -12.24
C LEU A 79 11.78 -6.31 -12.43
N ALA A 80 12.72 -5.65 -11.78
CA ALA A 80 14.13 -6.02 -11.84
C ALA A 80 14.38 -7.46 -11.36
N LEU A 81 13.69 -7.89 -10.30
CA LEU A 81 13.83 -9.24 -9.75
C LEU A 81 13.04 -10.32 -10.54
N LEU A 82 12.29 -9.94 -11.57
CA LEU A 82 11.65 -10.91 -12.46
C LEU A 82 12.67 -11.53 -13.44
N GLY A 83 13.31 -12.58 -12.95
CA GLY A 83 14.30 -13.33 -13.74
C GLY A 83 15.75 -12.83 -13.59
N TRP A 84 16.02 -11.95 -12.67
CA TRP A 84 17.35 -11.53 -12.25
C TRP A 84 17.48 -11.55 -10.71
N ASN A 85 18.69 -11.70 -10.19
CA ASN A 85 18.97 -11.56 -8.77
C ASN A 85 20.33 -10.88 -8.53
N PRO A 86 20.50 -10.15 -7.41
CA PRO A 86 21.75 -9.45 -7.09
C PRO A 86 22.89 -10.39 -6.65
N GLY A 87 22.63 -11.68 -6.47
CA GLY A 87 23.59 -12.67 -5.98
C GLY A 87 23.69 -12.73 -4.44
N ASN A 88 22.76 -12.10 -3.76
CA ASN A 88 22.54 -12.14 -2.31
C ASN A 88 21.04 -12.19 -2.01
N ASP A 89 20.66 -12.17 -0.73
CA ASP A 89 19.26 -12.24 -0.29
C ASP A 89 18.58 -10.86 -0.20
N GLN A 90 19.22 -9.78 -0.70
CA GLN A 90 18.66 -8.45 -0.69
C GLN A 90 17.53 -8.35 -1.75
N GLU A 91 16.34 -8.03 -1.31
CA GLU A 91 15.19 -7.86 -2.20
C GLU A 91 14.85 -6.39 -2.44
N VAL A 92 14.84 -5.55 -1.39
CA VAL A 92 14.52 -4.13 -1.51
C VAL A 92 15.80 -3.35 -1.77
N MET A 93 15.84 -2.66 -2.92
CA MET A 93 17.02 -1.96 -3.41
C MET A 93 16.65 -0.60 -3.98
N SER A 94 17.38 0.43 -3.63
CA SER A 94 17.28 1.73 -4.29
C SER A 94 17.63 1.64 -5.78
N MET A 95 17.26 2.67 -6.56
CA MET A 95 17.62 2.74 -7.98
C MET A 95 19.14 2.70 -8.18
N ASP A 96 19.91 3.39 -7.32
CA ASP A 96 21.37 3.42 -7.40
C ASP A 96 21.99 2.05 -7.10
N GLU A 97 21.43 1.31 -6.15
CA GLU A 97 21.84 -0.07 -5.87
C GLU A 97 21.51 -0.99 -7.04
N LEU A 98 20.30 -0.87 -7.61
CA LEU A 98 19.90 -1.65 -8.79
C LEU A 98 20.84 -1.39 -9.97
N ILE A 99 21.15 -0.13 -10.28
CA ILE A 99 22.09 0.25 -11.35
C ILE A 99 23.47 -0.34 -11.10
N LYS A 100 23.97 -0.28 -9.86
CA LYS A 100 25.29 -0.78 -9.49
C LYS A 100 25.39 -2.31 -9.53
N LEU A 101 24.32 -3.01 -9.15
CA LEU A 101 24.31 -4.46 -9.00
C LEU A 101 23.87 -5.20 -10.27
N PHE A 102 23.14 -4.51 -11.17
CA PHE A 102 22.56 -5.13 -12.36
C PHE A 102 23.65 -5.67 -13.29
N ASP A 103 23.53 -6.97 -13.61
CA ASP A 103 24.42 -7.67 -14.55
C ASP A 103 23.57 -8.67 -15.36
N LEU A 104 23.62 -8.56 -16.68
CA LEU A 104 22.92 -9.46 -17.62
C LEU A 104 23.33 -10.94 -17.43
N HIS A 105 24.56 -11.22 -17.00
CA HIS A 105 25.02 -12.60 -16.76
C HIS A 105 24.32 -13.27 -15.56
N ARG A 106 23.69 -12.48 -14.70
CA ARG A 106 22.87 -12.97 -13.56
C ARG A 106 21.39 -13.16 -13.91
N CYS A 107 21.00 -12.90 -15.15
CA CYS A 107 19.66 -13.22 -15.60
C CYS A 107 19.45 -14.73 -15.65
N SER A 108 18.31 -15.18 -15.11
CA SER A 108 17.92 -16.59 -15.14
C SER A 108 17.70 -17.08 -16.58
N LYS A 109 18.06 -18.31 -16.87
CA LYS A 109 17.75 -18.97 -18.14
C LYS A 109 16.34 -19.51 -18.21
N SER A 110 15.69 -19.71 -17.06
CA SER A 110 14.31 -20.19 -16.93
C SER A 110 13.32 -19.04 -16.85
N GLY A 111 12.07 -19.30 -17.27
CA GLY A 111 11.00 -18.31 -17.14
C GLY A 111 10.75 -17.91 -15.68
N ALA A 112 10.46 -16.62 -15.45
CA ALA A 112 10.13 -16.08 -14.14
C ALA A 112 8.61 -16.04 -13.95
N LYS A 113 8.11 -16.58 -12.84
CA LYS A 113 6.69 -16.46 -12.47
C LYS A 113 6.39 -15.03 -12.02
N PHE A 114 5.33 -14.46 -12.58
CA PHE A 114 4.85 -13.15 -12.21
C PHE A 114 3.98 -13.24 -10.95
N ASP A 115 4.59 -13.01 -9.79
CA ASP A 115 3.88 -12.98 -8.52
C ASP A 115 3.42 -11.55 -8.21
N TYR A 116 2.17 -11.22 -8.55
CA TYR A 116 1.58 -9.91 -8.28
C TYR A 116 1.48 -9.60 -6.78
N LYS A 117 1.35 -10.62 -5.91
CA LYS A 117 1.36 -10.41 -4.46
C LYS A 117 2.72 -9.92 -3.97
N LYS A 118 3.79 -10.39 -4.61
CA LYS A 118 5.14 -9.87 -4.34
C LYS A 118 5.26 -8.40 -4.77
N GLY A 119 4.61 -8.01 -5.87
CA GLY A 119 4.52 -6.60 -6.28
C GLY A 119 3.83 -5.72 -5.22
N ILE A 120 2.72 -6.18 -4.64
CA ILE A 120 2.02 -5.50 -3.53
C ILE A 120 2.94 -5.40 -2.30
N TRP A 121 3.63 -6.48 -1.97
CA TRP A 121 4.59 -6.49 -0.87
C TRP A 121 5.72 -5.47 -1.08
N PHE A 122 6.28 -5.36 -2.30
CA PHE A 122 7.26 -4.31 -2.61
C PHE A 122 6.68 -2.92 -2.38
N ASN A 123 5.46 -2.66 -2.84
CA ASN A 123 4.83 -1.36 -2.64
C ASN A 123 4.71 -1.02 -1.15
N HIS A 124 4.26 -1.98 -0.33
CA HIS A 124 4.24 -1.84 1.12
C HIS A 124 5.62 -1.50 1.70
N GLN A 125 6.69 -2.22 1.31
CA GLN A 125 8.05 -1.97 1.81
C GLN A 125 8.53 -0.55 1.49
N TYR A 126 8.26 -0.05 0.28
CA TYR A 126 8.63 1.31 -0.11
C TYR A 126 7.81 2.37 0.62
N ILE A 127 6.52 2.15 0.86
CA ILE A 127 5.69 3.03 1.70
C ILE A 127 6.28 3.12 3.12
N GLN A 128 6.71 1.98 3.70
CA GLN A 128 7.32 1.96 5.02
C GLN A 128 8.62 2.77 5.11
N GLN A 129 9.46 2.69 4.09
CA GLN A 129 10.78 3.34 4.07
C GLN A 129 10.71 4.85 3.80
N LYS A 130 9.65 5.33 3.12
CA LYS A 130 9.51 6.76 2.82
C LYS A 130 9.24 7.58 4.09
N PRO A 131 9.77 8.82 4.17
CA PRO A 131 9.40 9.78 5.20
C PRO A 131 7.88 9.95 5.30
N ASN A 132 7.38 10.19 6.51
CA ASN A 132 5.94 10.38 6.72
C ASN A 132 5.41 11.59 5.96
N GLU A 133 6.24 12.63 5.81
CA GLU A 133 5.94 13.84 5.06
C GLU A 133 5.65 13.56 3.59
N GLU A 134 6.49 12.72 2.94
CA GLU A 134 6.28 12.34 1.54
C GLU A 134 4.99 11.54 1.36
N ILE A 135 4.71 10.60 2.27
CA ILE A 135 3.45 9.83 2.23
C ILE A 135 2.25 10.74 2.51
N ALA A 136 2.40 11.71 3.43
CA ALA A 136 1.36 12.69 3.72
C ALA A 136 1.03 13.54 2.48
N GLU A 137 2.04 14.04 1.77
CA GLU A 137 1.83 14.78 0.50
C GLU A 137 1.06 13.96 -0.53
N LEU A 138 1.40 12.67 -0.67
CA LEU A 138 0.71 11.76 -1.58
C LEU A 138 -0.72 11.43 -1.10
N PHE A 139 -1.01 11.55 0.19
CA PHE A 139 -2.32 11.29 0.77
C PHE A 139 -3.26 12.51 0.72
N LEU A 140 -2.75 13.75 0.68
CA LEU A 140 -3.56 14.98 0.63
C LEU A 140 -4.64 14.97 -0.47
N PRO A 141 -4.39 14.52 -1.72
CA PRO A 141 -5.43 14.46 -2.75
C PRO A 141 -6.62 13.59 -2.33
N PHE A 142 -6.36 12.46 -1.68
CA PHE A 142 -7.42 11.54 -1.20
C PHE A 142 -8.25 12.18 -0.09
N LEU A 143 -7.62 12.90 0.85
CA LEU A 143 -8.35 13.66 1.88
C LEU A 143 -9.26 14.72 1.25
N LYS A 144 -8.76 15.42 0.23
CA LYS A 144 -9.53 16.43 -0.48
C LYS A 144 -10.73 15.83 -1.22
N GLU A 145 -10.58 14.64 -1.83
CA GLU A 145 -11.69 13.89 -2.46
C GLU A 145 -12.78 13.53 -1.45
N GLN A 146 -12.40 13.30 -0.18
CA GLN A 146 -13.34 13.05 0.91
C GLN A 146 -13.91 14.34 1.54
N GLY A 147 -13.56 15.51 1.00
CA GLY A 147 -13.99 16.80 1.54
C GLY A 147 -13.35 17.18 2.87
N VAL A 148 -12.20 16.58 3.19
CA VAL A 148 -11.48 16.81 4.45
C VAL A 148 -10.33 17.77 4.23
N GLU A 149 -10.30 18.85 5.04
CA GLU A 149 -9.17 19.74 5.18
C GLU A 149 -8.57 19.57 6.59
N ALA A 150 -7.28 19.32 6.66
CA ALA A 150 -6.57 19.13 7.92
C ALA A 150 -5.18 19.80 7.85
N PRO A 151 -4.64 20.30 8.98
CA PRO A 151 -3.28 20.77 9.05
C PRO A 151 -2.31 19.68 8.61
N PHE A 152 -1.30 20.04 7.81
CA PHE A 152 -0.33 19.10 7.26
C PHE A 152 0.37 18.27 8.34
N GLU A 153 0.76 18.91 9.44
CA GLU A 153 1.40 18.26 10.60
C GLU A 153 0.52 17.16 11.21
N LYS A 154 -0.82 17.37 11.25
CA LYS A 154 -1.76 16.34 11.68
C LYS A 154 -1.76 15.17 10.71
N VAL A 155 -1.74 15.43 9.40
CA VAL A 155 -1.70 14.37 8.36
C VAL A 155 -0.42 13.56 8.50
N VAL A 156 0.74 14.20 8.66
CA VAL A 156 2.05 13.54 8.88
C VAL A 156 2.02 12.63 10.11
N THR A 157 1.45 13.13 11.23
CA THR A 157 1.33 12.36 12.47
C THR A 157 0.45 11.12 12.26
N VAL A 158 -0.72 11.27 11.64
CA VAL A 158 -1.65 10.15 11.36
C VAL A 158 -1.01 9.14 10.42
N VAL A 159 -0.35 9.60 9.36
CA VAL A 159 0.42 8.73 8.44
C VAL A 159 1.46 7.93 9.21
N GLY A 160 2.22 8.56 10.09
CA GLY A 160 3.23 7.88 10.93
C GLY A 160 2.66 6.75 11.79
N MET A 161 1.40 6.89 12.25
CA MET A 161 0.72 5.87 13.04
C MET A 161 0.09 4.74 12.21
N MET A 162 -0.21 4.99 10.93
CA MET A 162 -1.09 4.09 10.17
C MET A 162 -0.48 3.50 8.89
N LYS A 163 0.65 4.03 8.39
CA LYS A 163 1.24 3.59 7.11
C LYS A 163 1.70 2.12 7.10
N ASP A 164 1.98 1.55 8.26
CA ASP A 164 2.34 0.13 8.42
C ASP A 164 1.19 -0.84 8.16
N ARG A 165 -0.05 -0.34 8.09
CA ARG A 165 -1.27 -1.13 7.89
C ARG A 165 -1.74 -1.19 6.44
N VAL A 166 -1.08 -0.46 5.54
CA VAL A 166 -1.53 -0.31 4.17
C VAL A 166 -0.46 -0.72 3.16
N SER A 167 -0.89 -1.22 2.02
CA SER A 167 -0.03 -1.52 0.88
C SER A 167 -0.14 -0.46 -0.22
N PHE A 168 -1.17 0.36 -0.19
CA PHE A 168 -1.41 1.47 -1.11
C PHE A 168 -1.84 2.71 -0.36
N ILE A 169 -1.41 3.89 -0.81
CA ILE A 169 -1.71 5.17 -0.13
C ILE A 169 -3.21 5.44 -0.05
N LYS A 170 -3.97 5.04 -1.07
CA LYS A 170 -5.43 5.18 -1.07
C LYS A 170 -6.12 4.44 0.08
N GLU A 171 -5.53 3.35 0.57
CA GLU A 171 -6.06 2.54 1.68
C GLU A 171 -5.92 3.24 3.04
N LEU A 172 -5.09 4.31 3.11
CA LEU A 172 -4.95 5.08 4.35
C LEU A 172 -6.29 5.61 4.84
N TRP A 173 -7.14 6.11 3.93
CA TRP A 173 -8.46 6.60 4.33
C TRP A 173 -9.28 5.55 5.08
N ASP A 174 -9.28 4.31 4.61
CA ASP A 174 -10.07 3.22 5.20
C ASP A 174 -9.61 2.86 6.62
N VAL A 175 -8.33 3.12 6.94
CA VAL A 175 -7.76 2.79 8.24
C VAL A 175 -7.59 4.00 9.17
N CYS A 176 -7.70 5.24 8.66
CA CYS A 176 -7.42 6.45 9.44
C CYS A 176 -8.50 7.53 9.39
N SER A 177 -9.62 7.32 8.71
CA SER A 177 -10.70 8.31 8.56
C SER A 177 -11.20 8.88 9.89
N PHE A 178 -11.24 8.05 10.93
CA PHE A 178 -11.69 8.42 12.27
C PHE A 178 -10.80 9.46 12.97
N PHE A 179 -9.58 9.69 12.50
CA PHE A 179 -8.74 10.80 12.99
C PHE A 179 -9.18 12.16 12.45
N PHE A 180 -9.93 12.16 11.34
CA PHE A 180 -10.34 13.37 10.63
C PHE A 180 -11.82 13.67 10.78
N VAL A 181 -12.65 12.65 10.75
CA VAL A 181 -14.11 12.76 10.84
C VAL A 181 -14.66 11.76 11.84
N ALA A 182 -15.66 12.18 12.60
CA ALA A 182 -16.36 11.27 13.50
C ALA A 182 -17.13 10.20 12.69
N PRO A 183 -17.20 8.95 13.17
CA PRO A 183 -17.95 7.91 12.49
C PRO A 183 -19.44 8.25 12.45
N THR A 184 -20.04 8.10 11.27
CA THR A 184 -21.48 8.28 11.06
C THR A 184 -22.25 6.95 11.05
N GLU A 185 -21.52 5.86 10.86
CA GLU A 185 -22.04 4.50 10.85
C GLU A 185 -21.26 3.63 11.83
N TYR A 186 -21.93 2.64 12.36
CA TYR A 186 -21.35 1.73 13.36
C TYR A 186 -21.57 0.28 12.93
N ASP A 187 -20.52 -0.56 13.04
CA ASP A 187 -20.65 -1.99 12.71
C ASP A 187 -21.62 -2.68 13.66
N GLU A 188 -22.76 -3.12 13.13
CA GLU A 188 -23.83 -3.73 13.92
C GLU A 188 -23.41 -4.95 14.75
N LYS A 189 -22.49 -5.77 14.21
CA LYS A 189 -21.99 -6.95 14.91
C LYS A 189 -21.15 -6.55 16.13
N THR A 190 -20.32 -5.52 15.95
CA THR A 190 -19.50 -4.97 17.03
C THR A 190 -20.36 -4.28 18.05
N VAL A 191 -21.37 -3.49 17.64
CA VAL A 191 -22.35 -2.89 18.56
C VAL A 191 -23.02 -3.97 19.42
N LYS A 192 -23.64 -4.98 18.82
CA LYS A 192 -24.29 -6.08 19.54
C LYS A 192 -23.37 -6.80 20.53
N LYS A 193 -22.09 -6.93 20.19
CA LYS A 193 -21.10 -7.65 21.01
C LYS A 193 -20.52 -6.78 22.14
N ARG A 194 -20.21 -5.52 21.86
CA ARG A 194 -19.37 -4.66 22.72
C ARG A 194 -20.12 -3.51 23.39
N TRP A 195 -21.24 -3.05 22.84
CA TRP A 195 -22.07 -2.03 23.45
C TRP A 195 -23.01 -2.67 24.46
N LYS A 196 -22.87 -2.31 25.75
CA LYS A 196 -23.67 -2.83 26.87
C LYS A 196 -24.72 -1.79 27.27
N GLU A 197 -25.63 -2.19 28.16
CA GLU A 197 -26.75 -1.36 28.62
C GLU A 197 -26.27 -0.05 29.26
N ASP A 198 -25.15 -0.08 29.98
CA ASP A 198 -24.53 1.06 30.64
C ASP A 198 -23.52 1.82 29.79
N SER A 199 -23.20 1.35 28.58
CA SER A 199 -22.14 1.93 27.74
C SER A 199 -22.38 3.39 27.42
N ALA A 200 -23.61 3.79 27.09
CA ALA A 200 -23.92 5.19 26.80
C ALA A 200 -23.61 6.12 27.97
N LYS A 201 -24.03 5.72 29.19
CA LYS A 201 -23.74 6.45 30.42
C LYS A 201 -22.24 6.55 30.66
N CYS A 202 -21.54 5.40 30.59
CA CYS A 202 -20.09 5.37 30.77
C CYS A 202 -19.33 6.25 29.77
N MET A 203 -19.75 6.29 28.49
CA MET A 203 -19.11 7.14 27.49
C MET A 203 -19.37 8.62 27.72
N THR A 204 -20.53 9.01 28.22
CA THR A 204 -20.82 10.40 28.62
C THR A 204 -19.93 10.82 29.80
N GLU A 205 -19.85 9.99 30.85
CA GLU A 205 -18.96 10.26 32.00
C GLU A 205 -17.47 10.31 31.55
N LEU A 206 -17.04 9.39 30.67
CA LEU A 206 -15.67 9.37 30.16
C LEU A 206 -15.34 10.64 29.35
N ALA A 207 -16.28 11.15 28.57
CA ALA A 207 -16.10 12.38 27.81
C ALA A 207 -15.84 13.59 28.74
N GLU A 208 -16.56 13.67 29.88
CA GLU A 208 -16.35 14.71 30.91
C GLU A 208 -14.95 14.57 31.55
N VAL A 209 -14.54 13.33 31.85
CA VAL A 209 -13.20 13.04 32.40
C VAL A 209 -12.10 13.47 31.43
N ILE A 210 -12.23 13.10 30.15
CA ILE A 210 -11.25 13.46 29.11
C ILE A 210 -11.19 14.97 28.92
N ALA A 211 -12.33 15.66 28.96
CA ALA A 211 -12.38 17.12 28.85
C ALA A 211 -11.66 17.85 29.99
N GLY A 212 -11.51 17.21 31.14
CA GLY A 212 -10.80 17.74 32.31
C GLY A 212 -9.32 17.41 32.38
N ILE A 213 -8.75 16.69 31.39
CA ILE A 213 -7.33 16.32 31.39
C ILE A 213 -6.48 17.53 31.04
N GLU A 214 -5.58 17.94 31.94
CA GLU A 214 -4.61 19.01 31.71
C GLU A 214 -3.36 18.50 30.99
N ASP A 215 -2.83 17.34 31.41
CA ASP A 215 -1.71 16.66 30.75
C ASP A 215 -2.23 15.69 29.67
N PHE A 216 -2.27 16.17 28.43
CA PHE A 216 -2.74 15.41 27.26
C PHE A 216 -1.65 14.50 26.65
N SER A 217 -0.56 14.22 27.38
CA SER A 217 0.41 13.17 27.02
C SER A 217 -0.25 11.79 27.06
N ILE A 218 0.37 10.79 26.40
CA ILE A 218 -0.13 9.41 26.39
C ILE A 218 -0.24 8.89 27.82
N GLU A 219 0.80 9.10 28.63
CA GLU A 219 0.89 8.66 30.02
C GLU A 219 -0.14 9.37 30.90
N GLY A 220 -0.32 10.70 30.69
CA GLY A 220 -1.29 11.51 31.41
C GLY A 220 -2.72 11.05 31.15
N GLN A 221 -3.08 10.88 29.89
CA GLN A 221 -4.41 10.38 29.50
C GLN A 221 -4.66 8.96 30.02
N GLU A 222 -3.72 8.04 29.81
CA GLU A 222 -3.86 6.66 30.27
C GLU A 222 -4.09 6.60 31.78
N LYS A 223 -3.28 7.32 32.56
CA LYS A 223 -3.40 7.35 34.01
C LYS A 223 -4.79 7.84 34.46
N VAL A 224 -5.23 9.00 33.96
CA VAL A 224 -6.52 9.58 34.37
C VAL A 224 -7.68 8.67 34.00
N VAL A 225 -7.68 8.08 32.83
CA VAL A 225 -8.75 7.16 32.38
C VAL A 225 -8.74 5.87 33.21
N MET A 226 -7.56 5.30 33.47
CA MET A 226 -7.46 4.06 34.24
C MET A 226 -7.82 4.28 35.71
N ASP A 227 -7.42 5.39 36.34
CA ASP A 227 -7.78 5.76 37.68
C ASP A 227 -9.31 5.95 37.82
N TRP A 228 -9.95 6.62 36.86
CA TRP A 228 -11.40 6.78 36.82
C TRP A 228 -12.12 5.43 36.66
N ILE A 229 -11.66 4.53 35.80
CA ILE A 229 -12.21 3.18 35.64
C ILE A 229 -12.16 2.42 36.96
N ALA A 230 -11.02 2.50 37.65
CA ALA A 230 -10.82 1.83 38.95
C ALA A 230 -11.70 2.41 40.04
N GLU A 231 -11.81 3.74 40.15
CA GLU A 231 -12.66 4.45 41.13
C GLU A 231 -14.13 4.08 40.97
N LYS A 232 -14.62 4.00 39.74
CA LYS A 232 -16.01 3.63 39.43
C LYS A 232 -16.28 2.13 39.52
N GLY A 233 -15.25 1.30 39.64
CA GLY A 233 -15.37 -0.15 39.62
C GLY A 233 -15.83 -0.74 38.30
N TYR A 234 -15.57 -0.03 37.18
CA TYR A 234 -15.94 -0.49 35.85
C TYR A 234 -14.98 -1.57 35.35
N HIS A 235 -15.49 -2.45 34.49
CA HIS A 235 -14.65 -3.44 33.81
C HIS A 235 -13.89 -2.77 32.64
N THR A 236 -12.57 -2.66 32.77
CA THR A 236 -11.68 -1.95 31.78
C THR A 236 -11.95 -2.36 30.34
N GLY A 237 -12.06 -3.67 30.08
CA GLY A 237 -12.30 -4.16 28.73
C GLY A 237 -13.63 -3.71 28.11
N ASN A 238 -14.68 -3.54 28.93
CA ASN A 238 -15.98 -3.05 28.47
C ASN A 238 -15.88 -1.57 28.10
N ILE A 239 -15.27 -0.76 28.99
CA ILE A 239 -15.07 0.67 28.76
C ILE A 239 -14.24 0.91 27.52
N MET A 240 -13.06 0.28 27.42
CA MET A 240 -12.14 0.48 26.27
C MET A 240 -12.75 -0.01 24.95
N ASN A 241 -13.55 -1.07 24.96
CA ASN A 241 -14.27 -1.53 23.77
C ASN A 241 -15.36 -0.55 23.33
N ALA A 242 -16.15 -0.03 24.29
CA ALA A 242 -17.17 0.97 24.01
C ALA A 242 -16.54 2.29 23.53
N PHE A 243 -15.45 2.72 24.17
CA PHE A 243 -14.71 3.92 23.79
C PHE A 243 -14.15 3.80 22.35
N ARG A 244 -13.50 2.69 22.02
CA ARG A 244 -13.02 2.44 20.65
C ARG A 244 -14.18 2.47 19.66
N LEU A 245 -15.29 1.81 19.96
CA LEU A 245 -16.46 1.80 19.09
C LEU A 245 -17.00 3.23 18.86
N THR A 246 -17.05 4.05 19.90
CA THR A 246 -17.49 5.44 19.80
C THR A 246 -16.59 6.28 18.89
N LEU A 247 -15.27 6.07 18.96
CA LEU A 247 -14.29 6.86 18.18
C LEU A 247 -14.12 6.37 16.75
N VAL A 248 -14.16 5.04 16.54
CA VAL A 248 -13.77 4.42 15.26
C VAL A 248 -14.99 3.93 14.47
N GLY A 249 -16.12 3.65 15.13
CA GLY A 249 -17.30 3.05 14.52
C GLY A 249 -17.21 1.53 14.33
N GLU A 250 -16.03 0.94 14.53
CA GLU A 250 -15.74 -0.46 14.25
C GLU A 250 -14.98 -1.14 15.41
N GLY A 251 -14.78 -2.45 15.27
CA GLY A 251 -14.08 -3.26 16.26
C GLY A 251 -12.57 -3.44 16.03
N LYS A 252 -12.00 -2.70 15.09
CA LYS A 252 -10.57 -2.78 14.72
C LYS A 252 -9.65 -2.23 15.79
#